data_6c7bb3bc4d461b0cfff55e3b4d63a429
#
_entry.id   6c7bb3bc4d461b0cfff55e3b4d63a429
#
_cell.length_a   1.000
_cell.length_b   1.000
_cell.length_c   1.000
_cell.angle_alpha   90.00
_cell.angle_beta   90.00
_cell.angle_gamma   90.00
#
_symmetry.space_group_name_H-M   'P 1'
#
loop_
_entity.id
_entity.type
_entity.pdbx_description
1 polymer ?
#
loop_
_entity_poly.entity_id
_entity_poly.type
_entity_poly.pdbx_seq_one_letter_code
_entity_poly.pdbx_strand_id
1 'polypeptide(L)'
;MTKKKIAGTKNVYELAQERLKVIFNEFDNIYVSFSGGKDSGVLLNMCIDYIRKNNLKVRLGVFHMDYEIQYKMTIDYVDRMLEANKDILDVYRVCIPFRVATCTSMYQSFWRPWEDSKKNIWVRSMPKKAMTKEDFPFYNTTMWDYEFQMRFAQWIHNKKDAVRTCCLIGIRTQESFNRWRCIYMSRKFQMYYKYKWTSKVGNDIYNAYPIYDWKTTDVWTANGKFQWDYNVLYDLYYRAGVNLERQRVASPFINEAQESLQLYRVLDPNTWGKMVGRVNGVNFTGMYGGTHAMGWQSVKLPEGYTWREFMYFLLSTLPERARKNYLRKLSVSVNFWRTKGGCLSDATIQKLIDAKVPIIVMDNSNYKTLKKPVRMEYQDDIDIPEFKEIPTYKRMCVCILKNDHACKYMGFSPTKEEMSKRSQIMEQYRIIVS
;
A
#
# COMPACT_ATOMS: atom_id res chain seq x y z
N MET A 1 -20.41 -21.98 17.77
CA MET A 1 -19.71 -21.78 19.08
C MET A 1 -19.76 -20.31 19.43
N THR A 2 -20.64 -19.91 20.31
CA THR A 2 -20.77 -18.55 20.86
C THR A 2 -19.57 -18.28 21.78
N LYS A 3 -18.67 -17.37 21.35
CA LYS A 3 -17.59 -16.91 22.24
C LYS A 3 -18.21 -16.21 23.44
N LYS A 4 -18.06 -16.79 24.64
CA LYS A 4 -18.38 -16.15 25.91
C LYS A 4 -17.72 -14.76 25.94
N LYS A 5 -18.54 -13.69 26.05
CA LYS A 5 -18.03 -12.35 26.39
C LYS A 5 -17.43 -12.45 27.79
N ILE A 6 -16.12 -12.27 27.89
CA ILE A 6 -15.49 -12.09 29.21
C ILE A 6 -15.88 -10.70 29.69
N ALA A 7 -16.64 -10.60 30.74
CA ALA A 7 -17.01 -9.33 31.37
C ALA A 7 -15.72 -8.61 31.81
N GLY A 8 -15.53 -7.38 31.30
CA GLY A 8 -14.38 -6.52 31.66
C GLY A 8 -13.38 -6.21 30.55
N THR A 9 -13.54 -6.75 29.32
CA THR A 9 -12.64 -6.40 28.20
C THR A 9 -13.16 -5.16 27.47
N LYS A 10 -12.29 -4.14 27.38
CA LYS A 10 -12.52 -2.92 26.59
C LYS A 10 -12.80 -3.28 25.12
N ASN A 11 -13.71 -2.56 24.48
CA ASN A 11 -13.96 -2.71 23.05
C ASN A 11 -12.86 -2.03 22.22
N VAL A 12 -12.83 -2.28 20.92
CA VAL A 12 -11.79 -1.74 20.02
C VAL A 12 -11.76 -0.21 19.95
N TYR A 13 -12.89 0.47 20.16
CA TYR A 13 -12.96 1.92 20.22
C TYR A 13 -12.29 2.46 21.49
N GLU A 14 -12.59 1.88 22.64
CA GLU A 14 -11.97 2.24 23.92
C GLU A 14 -10.46 2.02 23.91
N LEU A 15 -10.00 0.90 23.34
CA LEU A 15 -8.58 0.63 23.15
C LEU A 15 -7.92 1.66 22.21
N ALA A 16 -8.60 2.07 21.14
CA ALA A 16 -8.08 3.10 20.25
C ALA A 16 -8.02 4.48 20.94
N GLN A 17 -9.00 4.82 21.80
CA GLN A 17 -8.96 6.05 22.61
C GLN A 17 -7.76 6.05 23.58
N GLU A 18 -7.43 4.92 24.20
CA GLU A 18 -6.25 4.80 25.05
C GLU A 18 -4.95 5.01 24.26
N ARG A 19 -4.89 4.49 23.03
CA ARG A 19 -3.73 4.73 22.13
C ARG A 19 -3.62 6.20 21.76
N LEU A 20 -4.74 6.87 21.45
CA LEU A 20 -4.73 8.31 21.20
C LEU A 20 -4.27 9.09 22.44
N LYS A 21 -4.69 8.70 23.65
CA LYS A 21 -4.21 9.32 24.89
C LYS A 21 -2.69 9.25 25.01
N VAL A 22 -2.09 8.10 24.72
CA VAL A 22 -0.63 7.97 24.71
C VAL A 22 0.00 8.87 23.65
N ILE A 23 -0.55 8.89 22.43
CA ILE A 23 -0.02 9.67 21.32
C ILE A 23 -0.03 11.16 21.65
N PHE A 24 -1.17 11.70 22.08
CA PHE A 24 -1.30 13.14 22.37
C PHE A 24 -0.53 13.60 23.63
N ASN A 25 -0.15 12.68 24.50
CA ASN A 25 0.68 12.98 25.66
C ASN A 25 2.20 12.89 25.36
N GLU A 26 2.59 12.01 24.45
CA GLU A 26 4.00 11.65 24.25
C GLU A 26 4.64 12.34 23.04
N PHE A 27 3.83 12.83 22.10
CA PHE A 27 4.31 13.44 20.85
C PHE A 27 3.82 14.87 20.75
N ASP A 28 4.73 15.77 20.39
CA ASP A 28 4.47 17.20 20.23
C ASP A 28 4.09 17.59 18.79
N ASN A 29 4.49 16.79 17.80
CA ASN A 29 4.06 16.93 16.40
C ASN A 29 3.31 15.67 15.94
N ILE A 30 2.01 15.81 15.73
CA ILE A 30 1.12 14.70 15.36
C ILE A 30 0.45 15.03 14.03
N TYR A 31 0.48 14.10 13.09
CA TYR A 31 -0.27 14.25 11.84
C TYR A 31 -0.91 12.93 11.39
N VAL A 32 -2.05 13.03 10.71
CA VAL A 32 -2.78 11.90 10.14
C VAL A 32 -2.46 11.78 8.66
N SER A 33 -2.07 10.58 8.20
CA SER A 33 -2.01 10.25 6.78
C SER A 33 -3.43 9.99 6.27
N PHE A 34 -4.03 10.97 5.62
CA PHE A 34 -5.43 10.97 5.20
C PHE A 34 -5.57 10.73 3.70
N SER A 35 -6.03 9.55 3.30
CA SER A 35 -6.22 9.17 1.90
C SER A 35 -7.62 9.50 1.34
N GLY A 36 -8.55 9.94 2.17
CA GLY A 36 -9.98 10.03 1.82
C GLY A 36 -10.70 8.67 1.83
N GLY A 37 -10.05 7.60 2.28
CA GLY A 37 -10.64 6.28 2.46
C GLY A 37 -11.30 6.11 3.83
N LYS A 38 -12.16 5.07 3.97
CA LYS A 38 -12.95 4.80 5.19
C LYS A 38 -12.10 4.69 6.47
N ASP A 39 -10.95 4.04 6.38
CA ASP A 39 -10.13 3.74 7.54
C ASP A 39 -9.37 4.98 8.02
N SER A 40 -8.79 5.75 7.09
CA SER A 40 -8.15 7.04 7.40
C SER A 40 -9.16 8.11 7.80
N GLY A 41 -10.39 8.03 7.27
CA GLY A 41 -11.49 8.93 7.64
C GLY A 41 -11.94 8.72 9.08
N VAL A 42 -12.17 7.46 9.48
CA VAL A 42 -12.50 7.13 10.88
C VAL A 42 -11.38 7.57 11.82
N LEU A 43 -10.12 7.32 11.46
CA LEU A 43 -8.98 7.74 12.29
C LEU A 43 -8.92 9.27 12.45
N LEU A 44 -9.13 10.01 11.36
CA LEU A 44 -9.16 11.48 11.41
C LEU A 44 -10.32 11.99 12.29
N ASN A 45 -11.53 11.46 12.11
CA ASN A 45 -12.68 11.81 12.94
C ASN A 45 -12.43 11.49 14.43
N MET A 46 -11.84 10.34 14.74
CA MET A 46 -11.47 10.00 16.12
C MET A 46 -10.48 10.98 16.74
N CYS A 47 -9.49 11.44 15.97
CA CYS A 47 -8.51 12.42 16.45
C CYS A 47 -9.17 13.78 16.68
N ILE A 48 -10.04 14.23 15.75
CA ILE A 48 -10.81 15.49 15.88
C ILE A 48 -11.69 15.43 17.13
N ASP A 49 -12.45 14.36 17.31
CA ASP A 49 -13.28 14.16 18.49
C ASP A 49 -12.45 14.14 19.77
N TYR A 50 -11.29 13.48 19.75
CA TYR A 50 -10.41 13.40 20.91
C TYR A 50 -9.91 14.80 21.32
N ILE A 51 -9.46 15.60 20.34
CA ILE A 51 -8.99 16.97 20.58
C ILE A 51 -10.12 17.82 21.17
N ARG A 52 -11.31 17.78 20.56
CA ARG A 52 -12.46 18.59 20.99
C ARG A 52 -12.99 18.17 22.36
N LYS A 53 -13.16 16.87 22.61
CA LYS A 53 -13.66 16.36 23.89
C LYS A 53 -12.72 16.63 25.07
N ASN A 54 -11.41 16.66 24.82
CA ASN A 54 -10.42 16.93 25.86
C ASN A 54 -9.94 18.39 25.88
N ASN A 55 -10.55 19.26 25.07
CA ASN A 55 -10.20 20.70 24.96
C ASN A 55 -8.69 20.93 24.74
N LEU A 56 -8.05 20.07 23.92
CA LEU A 56 -6.61 20.17 23.68
C LEU A 56 -6.30 21.38 22.81
N LYS A 57 -5.35 22.21 23.26
CA LYS A 57 -4.84 23.35 22.49
C LYS A 57 -3.73 22.95 21.52
N VAL A 58 -4.02 22.00 20.65
CA VAL A 58 -3.08 21.47 19.65
C VAL A 58 -3.67 21.58 18.25
N ARG A 59 -2.81 21.76 17.25
CA ARG A 59 -3.22 21.66 15.85
C ARG A 59 -2.78 20.32 15.31
N LEU A 60 -3.71 19.58 14.72
CA LEU A 60 -3.46 18.27 14.14
C LEU A 60 -3.02 18.43 12.67
N GLY A 61 -1.86 17.91 12.32
CA GLY A 61 -1.43 17.84 10.93
C GLY A 61 -2.30 16.86 10.13
N VAL A 62 -2.65 17.20 8.89
CA VAL A 62 -3.29 16.28 7.94
C VAL A 62 -2.47 16.24 6.67
N PHE A 63 -1.84 15.10 6.42
CA PHE A 63 -1.08 14.85 5.22
C PHE A 63 -1.93 14.11 4.19
N HIS A 64 -2.23 14.77 3.08
CA HIS A 64 -2.99 14.21 1.97
C HIS A 64 -2.18 14.25 0.69
N MET A 65 -1.84 13.08 0.16
CA MET A 65 -1.23 12.94 -1.17
C MET A 65 -2.32 12.93 -2.24
N ASP A 66 -2.37 14.00 -2.99
CA ASP A 66 -3.34 14.17 -4.05
C ASP A 66 -2.78 13.65 -5.38
N TYR A 67 -3.27 12.51 -5.83
CA TYR A 67 -2.80 11.81 -7.02
C TYR A 67 -3.41 12.31 -8.34
N GLU A 68 -4.04 13.50 -8.40
CA GLU A 68 -4.70 14.03 -9.59
C GLU A 68 -5.95 13.20 -9.99
N ILE A 69 -5.79 11.89 -10.18
CA ILE A 69 -6.84 10.99 -10.63
C ILE A 69 -7.40 10.22 -9.43
N GLN A 70 -8.53 10.69 -8.96
CA GLN A 70 -9.34 10.09 -7.90
C GLN A 70 -10.81 10.29 -8.26
N TYR A 71 -11.71 9.48 -7.69
CA TYR A 71 -13.14 9.71 -7.82
C TYR A 71 -13.53 11.10 -7.29
N LYS A 72 -14.43 11.76 -8.00
CA LYS A 72 -14.94 13.08 -7.55
C LYS A 72 -15.46 13.03 -6.11
N MET A 73 -16.19 11.95 -5.75
CA MET A 73 -16.72 11.74 -4.40
C MET A 73 -15.63 11.71 -3.33
N THR A 74 -14.46 11.14 -3.67
CA THR A 74 -13.31 11.13 -2.74
C THR A 74 -12.74 12.53 -2.56
N ILE A 75 -12.62 13.30 -3.63
CA ILE A 75 -12.13 14.67 -3.58
C ILE A 75 -13.09 15.54 -2.77
N ASP A 76 -14.39 15.46 -3.05
CA ASP A 76 -15.43 16.20 -2.34
C ASP A 76 -15.44 15.86 -0.84
N TYR A 77 -15.22 14.58 -0.48
CA TYR A 77 -15.11 14.18 0.92
C TYR A 77 -13.87 14.76 1.59
N VAL A 78 -12.72 14.71 0.93
CA VAL A 78 -11.48 15.31 1.45
C VAL A 78 -11.69 16.81 1.67
N ASP A 79 -12.25 17.51 0.70
CA ASP A 79 -12.49 18.96 0.78
C ASP A 79 -13.44 19.29 1.94
N ARG A 80 -14.55 18.56 2.12
CA ARG A 80 -15.48 18.76 3.24
C ARG A 80 -14.81 18.55 4.59
N MET A 81 -14.06 17.43 4.75
CA MET A 81 -13.40 17.13 6.01
C MET A 81 -12.37 18.18 6.41
N LEU A 82 -11.58 18.66 5.45
CA LEU A 82 -10.55 19.67 5.69
C LEU A 82 -11.16 21.04 5.99
N GLU A 83 -12.20 21.45 5.26
CA GLU A 83 -12.83 22.76 5.47
C GLU A 83 -13.65 22.81 6.77
N ALA A 84 -14.40 21.74 7.08
CA ALA A 84 -15.22 21.68 8.30
C ALA A 84 -14.40 21.70 9.60
N ASN A 85 -13.11 21.37 9.54
CA ASN A 85 -12.23 21.26 10.71
C ASN A 85 -10.99 22.16 10.63
N LYS A 86 -11.00 23.18 9.78
CA LYS A 86 -9.86 24.10 9.55
C LYS A 86 -9.40 24.85 10.81
N ASP A 87 -10.27 24.94 11.80
CA ASP A 87 -9.99 25.54 13.10
C ASP A 87 -8.90 24.79 13.88
N ILE A 88 -8.84 23.46 13.74
CA ILE A 88 -7.90 22.61 14.46
C ILE A 88 -6.91 21.86 13.56
N LEU A 89 -7.02 21.98 12.23
CA LEU A 89 -6.16 21.24 11.29
C LEU A 89 -5.08 22.13 10.67
N ASP A 90 -3.86 21.57 10.58
CA ASP A 90 -2.79 22.04 9.70
C ASP A 90 -2.75 21.14 8.46
N VAL A 91 -3.15 21.67 7.31
CA VAL A 91 -3.34 20.86 6.10
C VAL A 91 -2.12 20.89 5.20
N TYR A 92 -1.61 19.69 4.88
CA TYR A 92 -0.53 19.44 3.92
C TYR A 92 -1.09 18.65 2.74
N ARG A 93 -1.74 19.34 1.80
CA ARG A 93 -2.27 18.74 0.57
C ARG A 93 -1.23 18.79 -0.52
N VAL A 94 -0.62 17.65 -0.82
CA VAL A 94 0.56 17.54 -1.69
C VAL A 94 0.15 17.20 -3.12
N CYS A 95 0.44 18.09 -4.07
CA CYS A 95 0.18 17.94 -5.50
C CYS A 95 1.51 18.04 -6.27
N ILE A 96 2.24 16.94 -6.36
CA ILE A 96 3.58 16.91 -6.99
C ILE A 96 3.75 15.73 -7.94
N PRO A 97 4.63 15.81 -8.95
CA PRO A 97 4.81 14.77 -9.96
C PRO A 97 5.79 13.66 -9.53
N PHE A 98 5.55 13.00 -8.41
CA PHE A 98 6.28 11.80 -8.04
C PHE A 98 5.90 10.60 -8.92
N ARG A 99 6.70 9.53 -8.90
CA ARG A 99 6.39 8.29 -9.60
C ARG A 99 5.36 7.48 -8.81
N VAL A 100 4.27 7.12 -9.48
CA VAL A 100 3.24 6.22 -8.97
C VAL A 100 3.19 4.97 -9.83
N ALA A 101 3.24 3.80 -9.22
CA ALA A 101 3.21 2.54 -9.95
C ALA A 101 1.92 2.38 -10.76
N THR A 102 2.05 1.85 -11.98
CA THR A 102 0.91 1.46 -12.82
C THR A 102 1.11 0.06 -13.39
N CYS A 103 0.00 -0.67 -13.55
CA CYS A 103 -0.07 -2.00 -14.13
C CYS A 103 -0.99 -2.02 -15.36
N THR A 104 -1.36 -0.86 -15.91
CA THR A 104 -2.27 -0.74 -17.04
C THR A 104 -1.59 -0.97 -18.39
N SER A 105 -0.26 -0.87 -18.46
CA SER A 105 0.49 -1.00 -19.70
C SER A 105 1.83 -1.71 -19.49
N MET A 106 2.23 -2.51 -20.49
CA MET A 106 3.57 -3.12 -20.53
C MET A 106 4.68 -2.09 -20.83
N TYR A 107 4.33 -0.95 -21.41
CA TYR A 107 5.28 0.10 -21.79
C TYR A 107 5.60 1.06 -20.65
N GLN A 108 4.69 1.20 -19.68
CA GLN A 108 4.77 2.22 -18.64
C GLN A 108 4.62 1.57 -17.25
N SER A 109 5.69 1.53 -16.48
CA SER A 109 5.70 0.98 -15.11
C SER A 109 5.27 1.99 -14.04
N PHE A 110 5.21 3.26 -14.38
CA PHE A 110 4.75 4.34 -13.50
C PHE A 110 4.14 5.47 -14.31
N TRP A 111 3.33 6.29 -13.69
CA TRP A 111 2.87 7.57 -14.19
C TRP A 111 3.19 8.66 -13.16
N ARG A 112 3.02 9.93 -13.54
CA ARG A 112 3.21 11.06 -12.64
C ARG A 112 1.94 11.90 -12.58
N PRO A 113 1.27 12.01 -11.41
CA PRO A 113 0.24 13.01 -11.20
C PRO A 113 0.86 14.41 -11.31
N TRP A 114 0.07 15.39 -11.67
CA TRP A 114 0.45 16.81 -11.68
C TRP A 114 1.72 17.12 -12.49
N GLU A 115 2.03 16.30 -13.51
CA GLU A 115 3.19 16.49 -14.38
C GLU A 115 3.02 17.76 -15.21
N ASP A 116 3.92 18.76 -15.06
CA ASP A 116 3.80 20.08 -15.67
C ASP A 116 3.71 20.02 -17.19
N SER A 117 4.51 19.15 -17.83
CA SER A 117 4.50 18.93 -19.29
C SER A 117 3.16 18.42 -19.83
N LYS A 118 2.27 17.95 -18.95
CA LYS A 118 0.94 17.42 -19.28
C LYS A 118 -0.20 18.23 -18.67
N LYS A 119 0.07 19.46 -18.27
CA LYS A 119 -0.91 20.33 -17.60
C LYS A 119 -2.21 20.52 -18.41
N ASN A 120 -2.10 20.55 -19.74
CA ASN A 120 -3.24 20.68 -20.65
C ASN A 120 -4.19 19.47 -20.65
N ILE A 121 -3.72 18.31 -20.17
CA ILE A 121 -4.51 17.06 -20.06
C ILE A 121 -4.68 16.58 -18.64
N TRP A 122 -4.42 17.41 -17.65
CA TRP A 122 -4.76 17.06 -16.26
C TRP A 122 -6.26 16.74 -16.13
N VAL A 123 -6.58 15.74 -15.36
CA VAL A 123 -7.97 15.29 -15.19
C VAL A 123 -8.83 16.35 -14.51
N ARG A 124 -8.23 17.16 -13.66
CA ARG A 124 -8.88 18.30 -12.98
C ARG A 124 -7.88 19.42 -12.67
N SER A 125 -8.40 20.55 -12.27
CA SER A 125 -7.57 21.66 -11.80
C SER A 125 -6.92 21.33 -10.46
N MET A 126 -5.70 21.82 -10.24
CA MET A 126 -5.01 21.70 -8.98
C MET A 126 -5.73 22.55 -7.90
N PRO A 127 -5.89 22.02 -6.67
CA PRO A 127 -6.50 22.78 -5.57
C PRO A 127 -5.73 24.08 -5.27
N LYS A 128 -6.45 25.16 -4.93
CA LYS A 128 -5.86 26.50 -4.71
C LYS A 128 -4.81 26.54 -3.58
N LYS A 129 -4.95 25.69 -2.56
CA LYS A 129 -4.05 25.62 -1.40
C LYS A 129 -3.17 24.37 -1.45
N ALA A 130 -2.89 23.86 -2.65
CA ALA A 130 -2.01 22.71 -2.81
C ALA A 130 -0.56 23.09 -2.53
N MET A 131 0.16 22.20 -1.88
CA MET A 131 1.61 22.26 -1.79
C MET A 131 2.21 21.61 -3.05
N THR A 132 3.15 22.28 -3.65
CA THR A 132 3.77 21.88 -4.92
C THR A 132 5.23 21.47 -4.71
N LYS A 133 5.93 21.14 -5.78
CA LYS A 133 7.33 20.69 -5.70
C LYS A 133 8.26 21.77 -5.12
N GLU A 134 7.90 23.03 -5.27
CA GLU A 134 8.65 24.18 -4.75
C GLU A 134 8.62 24.27 -3.22
N ASP A 135 7.61 23.71 -2.58
CA ASP A 135 7.47 23.67 -1.12
C ASP A 135 8.39 22.65 -0.44
N PHE A 136 9.00 21.74 -1.22
CA PHE A 136 9.76 20.61 -0.69
C PHE A 136 11.19 20.57 -1.24
N PRO A 137 12.16 21.17 -0.52
CA PRO A 137 13.57 21.22 -0.97
C PRO A 137 14.20 19.84 -1.24
N PHE A 138 13.65 18.79 -0.64
CA PHE A 138 14.12 17.41 -0.81
C PHE A 138 13.54 16.70 -2.04
N TYR A 139 12.59 17.32 -2.75
CA TYR A 139 11.96 16.69 -3.91
C TYR A 139 12.93 16.57 -5.08
N ASN A 140 12.84 15.44 -5.80
CA ASN A 140 13.47 15.25 -7.08
C ASN A 140 12.55 14.47 -8.05
N THR A 141 12.76 14.63 -9.33
CA THR A 141 11.90 14.08 -10.40
C THR A 141 11.91 12.55 -10.51
N THR A 142 12.86 11.88 -9.86
CA THR A 142 12.97 10.41 -9.87
C THR A 142 12.30 9.73 -8.69
N MET A 143 11.83 10.53 -7.74
CA MET A 143 11.26 10.06 -6.47
C MET A 143 9.96 9.31 -6.66
N TRP A 144 9.78 8.23 -5.93
CA TRP A 144 8.52 7.51 -5.81
C TRP A 144 7.65 8.09 -4.70
N ASP A 145 6.34 7.86 -4.79
CA ASP A 145 5.35 8.33 -3.81
C ASP A 145 5.68 7.87 -2.37
N TYR A 146 6.11 6.63 -2.18
CA TYR A 146 6.50 6.10 -0.87
C TYR A 146 7.81 6.72 -0.35
N GLU A 147 8.74 7.11 -1.22
CA GLU A 147 9.98 7.82 -0.84
C GLU A 147 9.65 9.23 -0.35
N PHE A 148 8.72 9.88 -1.06
CA PHE A 148 8.24 11.19 -0.65
C PHE A 148 7.61 11.15 0.74
N GLN A 149 6.74 10.17 1.02
CA GLN A 149 6.12 10.02 2.35
C GLN A 149 7.15 9.93 3.49
N MET A 150 8.24 9.18 3.29
CA MET A 150 9.30 9.06 4.29
C MET A 150 10.05 10.37 4.50
N ARG A 151 10.37 11.07 3.41
CA ARG A 151 11.07 12.35 3.49
C ARG A 151 10.19 13.47 4.02
N PHE A 152 8.89 13.42 3.75
CA PHE A 152 7.92 14.32 4.34
C PHE A 152 7.91 14.21 5.87
N ALA A 153 7.95 13.00 6.41
CA ALA A 153 8.00 12.79 7.85
C ALA A 153 9.21 13.49 8.51
N GLN A 154 10.40 13.38 7.88
CA GLN A 154 11.60 14.07 8.36
C GLN A 154 11.50 15.60 8.17
N TRP A 155 11.00 16.04 7.02
CA TRP A 155 10.84 17.45 6.71
C TRP A 155 9.88 18.15 7.68
N ILE A 156 8.72 17.52 7.98
CA ILE A 156 7.77 18.13 8.91
C ILE A 156 8.24 18.12 10.35
N HIS A 157 9.02 17.10 10.75
CA HIS A 157 9.68 17.03 12.05
C HIS A 157 10.62 18.22 12.22
N ASN A 158 11.50 18.46 11.27
CA ASN A 158 12.44 19.58 11.30
C ASN A 158 11.74 20.93 11.20
N LYS A 159 10.72 21.05 10.31
CA LYS A 159 9.97 22.30 10.10
C LYS A 159 9.20 22.75 11.35
N LYS A 160 8.75 21.81 12.17
CA LYS A 160 8.03 22.07 13.42
C LYS A 160 8.97 22.18 14.62
N ASP A 161 10.29 21.99 14.43
CA ASP A 161 11.26 21.89 15.51
C ASP A 161 10.80 20.92 16.61
N ALA A 162 10.27 19.77 16.17
CA ALA A 162 9.59 18.85 17.05
C ALA A 162 10.59 17.98 17.83
N VAL A 163 10.33 17.74 19.11
CA VAL A 163 11.06 16.76 19.90
C VAL A 163 10.72 15.35 19.43
N ARG A 164 9.45 15.07 19.20
CA ARG A 164 8.96 13.77 18.70
C ARG A 164 7.78 13.95 17.76
N THR A 165 7.87 13.28 16.61
CA THR A 165 6.82 13.29 15.58
C THR A 165 6.12 11.94 15.46
N CYS A 166 4.81 11.95 15.37
CA CYS A 166 3.99 10.77 15.15
C CYS A 166 3.08 10.92 13.92
N CYS A 167 3.25 10.02 12.94
CA CYS A 167 2.33 9.86 11.83
C CYS A 167 1.26 8.81 12.18
N LEU A 168 -0.01 9.19 12.21
CA LEU A 168 -1.13 8.28 12.42
C LEU A 168 -1.61 7.70 11.10
N ILE A 169 -1.64 6.38 11.01
CA ILE A 169 -1.99 5.66 9.77
C ILE A 169 -3.14 4.68 10.05
N GLY A 170 -4.20 4.78 9.26
CA GLY A 170 -5.39 3.93 9.36
C GLY A 170 -5.18 2.52 8.80
N ILE A 171 -4.12 1.82 9.21
CA ILE A 171 -3.85 0.43 8.83
C ILE A 171 -4.61 -0.51 9.75
N ARG A 172 -5.25 -1.55 9.14
CA ARG A 172 -5.90 -2.65 9.87
C ARG A 172 -5.30 -3.99 9.46
N THR A 173 -5.08 -4.86 10.43
CA THR A 173 -4.46 -6.19 10.21
C THR A 173 -5.32 -7.11 9.35
N GLN A 174 -6.65 -6.92 9.37
CA GLN A 174 -7.60 -7.69 8.56
C GLN A 174 -7.44 -7.46 7.05
N GLU A 175 -6.92 -6.31 6.63
CA GLU A 175 -6.93 -5.94 5.21
C GLU A 175 -5.96 -6.74 4.33
N SER A 176 -4.81 -7.17 4.88
CA SER A 176 -3.85 -8.00 4.17
C SER A 176 -2.79 -8.57 5.09
N PHE A 177 -2.21 -9.70 4.68
CA PHE A 177 -1.07 -10.32 5.36
C PHE A 177 0.12 -9.37 5.52
N ASN A 178 0.38 -8.51 4.51
CA ASN A 178 1.47 -7.52 4.60
C ASN A 178 1.22 -6.48 5.70
N ARG A 179 -0.03 -6.03 5.91
CA ARG A 179 -0.39 -5.11 6.98
C ARG A 179 -0.32 -5.76 8.34
N TRP A 180 -0.79 -7.01 8.44
CA TRP A 180 -0.61 -7.82 9.65
C TRP A 180 0.87 -7.97 10.00
N ARG A 181 1.71 -8.31 9.02
CA ARG A 181 3.16 -8.46 9.20
C ARG A 181 3.85 -7.17 9.63
N CYS A 182 3.44 -6.03 9.12
CA CYS A 182 3.96 -4.73 9.49
C CYS A 182 3.85 -4.46 10.99
N ILE A 183 2.79 -4.92 11.62
CA ILE A 183 2.51 -4.70 13.04
C ILE A 183 3.08 -5.81 13.92
N TYR A 184 2.83 -7.08 13.58
CA TYR A 184 3.20 -8.20 14.45
C TYR A 184 4.66 -8.68 14.30
N MET A 185 5.32 -8.35 13.19
CA MET A 185 6.73 -8.70 12.96
C MET A 185 7.70 -7.53 13.17
N SER A 186 7.24 -6.40 13.69
CA SER A 186 8.09 -5.29 14.10
C SER A 186 9.07 -5.74 15.20
N ARG A 187 10.35 -5.42 15.01
CA ARG A 187 11.38 -5.73 16.01
C ARG A 187 11.19 -4.82 17.23
N LYS A 188 11.45 -5.33 18.44
CA LYS A 188 11.25 -4.59 19.70
C LYS A 188 11.92 -3.20 19.73
N PHE A 189 13.09 -3.04 19.10
CA PHE A 189 13.80 -1.77 19.04
C PHE A 189 13.24 -0.76 18.02
N GLN A 190 12.26 -1.19 17.21
CA GLN A 190 11.56 -0.34 16.24
C GLN A 190 10.23 0.19 16.78
N MET A 191 9.89 -0.11 18.01
CA MET A 191 8.65 0.34 18.65
C MET A 191 8.94 1.54 19.54
N TYR A 192 7.94 2.43 19.69
CA TYR A 192 7.95 3.42 20.74
C TYR A 192 7.67 2.72 22.07
N TYR A 193 8.62 2.70 23.00
CA TYR A 193 8.57 1.86 24.18
C TYR A 193 8.22 0.40 23.82
N LYS A 194 7.18 -0.15 24.46
CA LYS A 194 6.64 -1.50 24.25
C LYS A 194 5.39 -1.54 23.36
N TYR A 195 4.99 -0.43 22.76
CA TYR A 195 3.75 -0.32 22.01
C TYR A 195 3.88 -0.93 20.62
N LYS A 196 3.39 -2.18 20.45
CA LYS A 196 3.44 -2.95 19.19
C LYS A 196 2.73 -2.27 18.02
N TRP A 197 1.82 -1.36 18.30
CA TRP A 197 1.08 -0.57 17.31
C TRP A 197 1.83 0.69 16.87
N THR A 198 3.12 0.77 17.15
CA THR A 198 4.01 1.84 16.68
C THR A 198 5.21 1.26 15.92
N SER A 199 5.81 2.06 15.03
CA SER A 199 7.06 1.71 14.36
C SER A 199 7.94 2.94 14.15
N LYS A 200 9.21 2.82 14.48
CA LYS A 200 10.21 3.87 14.27
C LYS A 200 10.56 3.99 12.79
N VAL A 201 10.48 5.18 12.23
CA VAL A 201 10.79 5.47 10.83
C VAL A 201 11.93 6.47 10.65
N GLY A 202 12.30 7.17 11.69
CA GLY A 202 13.41 8.12 11.74
C GLY A 202 13.87 8.36 13.18
N ASN A 203 14.81 9.28 13.40
CA ASN A 203 15.18 9.69 14.74
C ASN A 203 14.00 10.48 15.32
N ASP A 204 13.45 9.96 16.43
CA ASP A 204 12.27 10.52 17.12
C ASP A 204 11.03 10.69 16.24
N ILE A 205 10.98 9.94 15.12
CA ILE A 205 9.86 9.90 14.20
C ILE A 205 9.27 8.50 14.16
N TYR A 206 7.97 8.41 14.40
CA TYR A 206 7.23 7.15 14.53
C TYR A 206 5.97 7.15 13.68
N ASN A 207 5.61 5.98 13.16
CA ASN A 207 4.25 5.70 12.70
C ASN A 207 3.47 5.05 13.84
N ALA A 208 2.19 5.36 13.96
CA ALA A 208 1.26 4.71 14.88
C ALA A 208 0.01 4.24 14.16
N TYR A 209 -0.50 3.10 14.61
CA TYR A 209 -1.64 2.40 14.01
C TYR A 209 -2.78 2.23 15.03
N PRO A 210 -3.49 3.30 15.41
CA PRO A 210 -4.44 3.26 16.54
C PRO A 210 -5.59 2.29 16.34
N ILE A 211 -5.99 2.02 15.09
CA ILE A 211 -7.12 1.15 14.72
C ILE A 211 -6.69 -0.19 14.11
N TYR A 212 -5.46 -0.65 14.38
CA TYR A 212 -4.89 -1.83 13.72
C TYR A 212 -5.69 -3.14 13.95
N ASP A 213 -6.38 -3.25 15.07
CA ASP A 213 -7.18 -4.40 15.48
C ASP A 213 -8.67 -4.31 15.09
N TRP A 214 -9.08 -3.24 14.43
CA TRP A 214 -10.45 -3.04 13.97
C TRP A 214 -10.79 -3.92 12.76
N LYS A 215 -12.03 -4.39 12.72
CA LYS A 215 -12.63 -5.03 11.57
C LYS A 215 -13.31 -3.98 10.67
N THR A 216 -13.64 -4.36 9.44
CA THR A 216 -14.40 -3.50 8.52
C THR A 216 -15.77 -3.14 9.12
N THR A 217 -16.41 -4.07 9.83
CA THR A 217 -17.67 -3.83 10.55
C THR A 217 -17.52 -2.79 11.65
N ASP A 218 -16.39 -2.76 12.38
CA ASP A 218 -16.15 -1.79 13.44
C ASP A 218 -16.03 -0.37 12.88
N VAL A 219 -15.42 -0.22 11.69
CA VAL A 219 -15.32 1.05 10.97
C VAL A 219 -16.72 1.61 10.64
N TRP A 220 -17.59 0.79 10.07
CA TRP A 220 -18.95 1.22 9.72
C TRP A 220 -19.84 1.41 10.94
N THR A 221 -19.69 0.58 11.97
CA THR A 221 -20.39 0.75 13.25
C THR A 221 -20.02 2.08 13.90
N ALA A 222 -18.73 2.47 13.87
CA ALA A 222 -18.28 3.73 14.41
C ALA A 222 -18.85 4.93 13.62
N ASN A 223 -18.77 4.89 12.30
CA ASN A 223 -19.35 5.95 11.45
C ASN A 223 -20.85 6.14 11.75
N GLY A 224 -21.62 5.05 11.82
CA GLY A 224 -23.06 5.12 12.13
C GLY A 224 -23.34 5.58 13.58
N LYS A 225 -22.58 5.07 14.57
CA LYS A 225 -22.78 5.39 15.98
C LYS A 225 -22.46 6.85 16.32
N PHE A 226 -21.36 7.36 15.74
CA PHE A 226 -20.88 8.72 16.04
C PHE A 226 -21.33 9.76 15.02
N GLN A 227 -22.08 9.34 13.99
CA GLN A 227 -22.56 10.20 12.89
C GLN A 227 -21.42 10.95 12.19
N TRP A 228 -20.28 10.28 12.02
CA TRP A 228 -19.14 10.84 11.32
C TRP A 228 -19.36 10.95 9.82
N ASP A 229 -18.90 12.04 9.21
CA ASP A 229 -18.87 12.14 7.74
C ASP A 229 -17.92 11.11 7.15
N TYR A 230 -18.30 10.55 6.02
CA TYR A 230 -17.51 9.55 5.30
C TYR A 230 -17.63 9.71 3.79
N ASN A 231 -16.78 9.05 3.06
CA ASN A 231 -16.75 9.08 1.60
C ASN A 231 -17.93 8.28 1.02
N VAL A 232 -18.89 8.98 0.41
CA VAL A 232 -20.09 8.38 -0.22
C VAL A 232 -19.78 7.42 -1.37
N LEU A 233 -18.55 7.39 -1.88
CA LEU A 233 -18.11 6.39 -2.85
C LEU A 233 -18.34 4.96 -2.35
N TYR A 234 -18.25 4.74 -1.04
CA TYR A 234 -18.47 3.41 -0.45
C TYR A 234 -19.91 2.93 -0.60
N ASP A 235 -20.89 3.83 -0.54
CA ASP A 235 -22.30 3.51 -0.79
C ASP A 235 -22.51 3.12 -2.26
N LEU A 236 -21.84 3.84 -3.18
CA LEU A 236 -21.87 3.53 -4.60
C LEU A 236 -21.21 2.19 -4.91
N TYR A 237 -20.07 1.90 -4.29
CA TYR A 237 -19.44 0.58 -4.40
C TYR A 237 -20.36 -0.54 -3.88
N TYR A 238 -21.02 -0.33 -2.77
CA TYR A 238 -21.97 -1.30 -2.21
C TYR A 238 -23.12 -1.56 -3.17
N ARG A 239 -23.74 -0.50 -3.71
CA ARG A 239 -24.81 -0.58 -4.71
C ARG A 239 -24.35 -1.24 -6.02
N ALA A 240 -23.09 -1.04 -6.39
CA ALA A 240 -22.48 -1.71 -7.54
C ALA A 240 -22.08 -3.19 -7.27
N GLY A 241 -22.40 -3.74 -6.09
CA GLY A 241 -22.13 -5.13 -5.74
C GLY A 241 -20.66 -5.42 -5.34
N VAL A 242 -19.87 -4.40 -5.07
CA VAL A 242 -18.48 -4.60 -4.62
C VAL A 242 -18.48 -5.08 -3.16
N ASN A 243 -17.83 -6.21 -2.91
CA ASN A 243 -17.70 -6.76 -1.56
C ASN A 243 -17.04 -5.74 -0.62
N LEU A 244 -17.58 -5.58 0.61
CA LEU A 244 -17.13 -4.62 1.62
C LEU A 244 -15.61 -4.69 1.92
N GLU A 245 -15.02 -5.88 1.88
CA GLU A 245 -13.59 -6.08 2.11
C GLU A 245 -12.71 -5.63 0.93
N ARG A 246 -13.29 -5.59 -0.28
CA ARG A 246 -12.61 -5.17 -1.51
C ARG A 246 -12.76 -3.68 -1.82
N GLN A 247 -13.68 -2.99 -1.14
CA GLN A 247 -13.90 -1.55 -1.31
C GLN A 247 -12.69 -0.76 -0.78
N ARG A 248 -11.95 -0.15 -1.69
CA ARG A 248 -10.75 0.63 -1.38
C ARG A 248 -10.68 1.92 -2.17
N VAL A 249 -10.24 2.98 -1.51
CA VAL A 249 -9.78 4.20 -2.15
C VAL A 249 -8.27 4.07 -2.29
N ALA A 250 -7.80 3.93 -3.51
CA ALA A 250 -6.39 3.77 -3.86
C ALA A 250 -6.14 4.36 -5.25
N SER A 251 -4.87 4.43 -5.67
CA SER A 251 -4.57 4.71 -7.07
C SER A 251 -5.27 3.68 -7.99
N PRO A 252 -6.05 4.12 -8.98
CA PRO A 252 -6.84 3.22 -9.81
C PRO A 252 -6.01 2.32 -10.73
N PHE A 253 -4.72 2.56 -10.85
CA PHE A 253 -3.85 1.89 -11.83
C PHE A 253 -2.97 0.79 -11.26
N ILE A 254 -3.08 0.47 -9.97
CA ILE A 254 -2.37 -0.64 -9.35
C ILE A 254 -3.09 -1.97 -9.56
N ASN A 255 -2.38 -3.09 -9.41
CA ASN A 255 -2.95 -4.43 -9.60
C ASN A 255 -4.22 -4.68 -8.78
N GLU A 256 -4.24 -4.21 -7.55
CA GLU A 256 -5.34 -4.39 -6.61
C GLU A 256 -6.60 -3.61 -6.99
N ALA A 257 -6.48 -2.61 -7.88
CA ALA A 257 -7.59 -1.77 -8.34
C ALA A 257 -8.08 -2.09 -9.76
N GLN A 258 -7.42 -3.00 -10.48
CA GLN A 258 -7.78 -3.32 -11.88
C GLN A 258 -9.25 -3.77 -12.03
N GLU A 259 -9.75 -4.59 -11.11
CA GLU A 259 -11.13 -5.10 -11.15
C GLU A 259 -12.17 -3.98 -10.95
N SER A 260 -11.82 -2.93 -10.18
CA SER A 260 -12.71 -1.80 -9.91
C SER A 260 -12.52 -0.62 -10.86
N LEU A 261 -11.49 -0.64 -11.70
CA LEU A 261 -11.22 0.44 -12.64
C LEU A 261 -12.38 0.71 -13.60
N GLN A 262 -13.08 -0.33 -14.04
CA GLN A 262 -14.29 -0.22 -14.88
C GLN A 262 -15.41 0.61 -14.22
N LEU A 263 -15.47 0.64 -12.90
CA LEU A 263 -16.52 1.36 -12.17
C LEU A 263 -16.43 2.88 -12.36
N TYR A 264 -15.26 3.42 -12.73
CA TYR A 264 -15.16 4.83 -13.11
C TYR A 264 -16.07 5.19 -14.28
N ARG A 265 -16.29 4.26 -15.22
CA ARG A 265 -17.17 4.48 -16.37
C ARG A 265 -18.62 4.76 -15.96
N VAL A 266 -19.04 4.17 -14.85
CA VAL A 266 -20.43 4.26 -14.35
C VAL A 266 -20.55 5.31 -13.27
N LEU A 267 -19.63 5.31 -12.31
CA LEU A 267 -19.71 6.15 -11.11
C LEU A 267 -19.15 7.56 -11.33
N ASP A 268 -18.15 7.72 -12.22
CA ASP A 268 -17.53 9.00 -12.51
C ASP A 268 -17.07 9.07 -13.98
N PRO A 269 -18.02 9.13 -14.93
CA PRO A 269 -17.73 9.10 -16.37
C PRO A 269 -16.88 10.30 -16.84
N ASN A 270 -16.96 11.44 -16.16
CA ASN A 270 -16.15 12.61 -16.50
C ASN A 270 -14.66 12.36 -16.19
N THR A 271 -14.34 11.84 -15.02
CA THR A 271 -12.98 11.44 -14.66
C THR A 271 -12.51 10.31 -15.58
N TRP A 272 -13.37 9.34 -15.88
CA TRP A 272 -13.04 8.26 -16.82
C TRP A 272 -12.60 8.78 -18.18
N GLY A 273 -13.39 9.65 -18.83
CA GLY A 273 -13.09 10.17 -20.15
C GLY A 273 -11.74 10.86 -20.22
N LYS A 274 -11.34 11.56 -19.17
CA LYS A 274 -10.03 12.25 -19.10
C LYS A 274 -8.87 11.32 -18.77
N MET A 275 -9.07 10.37 -17.82
CA MET A 275 -8.00 9.46 -17.40
C MET A 275 -7.55 8.51 -18.51
N VAL A 276 -8.43 8.15 -19.45
CA VAL A 276 -8.10 7.33 -20.63
C VAL A 276 -7.03 8.01 -21.50
N GLY A 277 -7.09 9.33 -21.68
CA GLY A 277 -6.07 10.10 -22.39
C GLY A 277 -4.83 10.42 -21.55
N ARG A 278 -4.95 10.32 -20.22
CA ARG A 278 -3.88 10.73 -19.29
C ARG A 278 -2.89 9.63 -18.96
N VAL A 279 -3.37 8.36 -18.86
CA VAL A 279 -2.53 7.22 -18.49
C VAL A 279 -2.69 6.09 -19.51
N ASN A 280 -1.55 5.60 -20.01
CA ASN A 280 -1.52 4.61 -21.08
C ASN A 280 -2.12 3.26 -20.61
N GLY A 281 -2.91 2.64 -21.50
CA GLY A 281 -3.53 1.32 -21.28
C GLY A 281 -4.80 1.32 -20.41
N VAL A 282 -5.22 2.48 -19.87
CA VAL A 282 -6.39 2.58 -18.98
C VAL A 282 -7.67 2.12 -19.67
N ASN A 283 -7.90 2.52 -20.93
CA ASN A 283 -9.10 2.12 -21.66
C ASN A 283 -9.21 0.59 -21.79
N PHE A 284 -8.12 -0.07 -22.19
CA PHE A 284 -8.09 -1.54 -22.30
C PHE A 284 -8.29 -2.21 -20.95
N THR A 285 -7.55 -1.78 -19.93
CA THR A 285 -7.66 -2.33 -18.58
C THR A 285 -9.06 -2.11 -17.99
N GLY A 286 -9.67 -0.97 -18.23
CA GLY A 286 -11.01 -0.65 -17.73
C GLY A 286 -12.15 -1.41 -18.47
N MET A 287 -11.94 -1.83 -19.72
CA MET A 287 -12.90 -2.68 -20.42
C MET A 287 -12.77 -4.14 -20.04
N TYR A 288 -11.56 -4.65 -19.87
CA TYR A 288 -11.27 -6.07 -19.74
C TYR A 288 -10.70 -6.45 -18.37
N GLY A 289 -10.46 -5.49 -17.49
CA GLY A 289 -10.01 -5.71 -16.11
C GLY A 289 -11.00 -6.61 -15.36
N GLY A 290 -10.50 -7.64 -14.71
CA GLY A 290 -11.36 -8.61 -14.03
C GLY A 290 -11.98 -9.68 -14.93
N THR A 291 -11.84 -9.60 -16.25
CA THR A 291 -12.35 -10.62 -17.21
C THR A 291 -11.26 -11.59 -17.64
N HIS A 292 -11.66 -12.72 -18.24
CA HIS A 292 -10.73 -13.68 -18.83
C HIS A 292 -9.93 -13.11 -20.02
N ALA A 293 -10.41 -12.04 -20.65
CA ALA A 293 -9.70 -11.37 -21.74
C ALA A 293 -8.37 -10.74 -21.31
N MET A 294 -8.15 -10.49 -20.01
CA MET A 294 -6.85 -10.05 -19.48
C MET A 294 -5.78 -11.14 -19.46
N GLY A 295 -6.08 -12.32 -19.95
CA GLY A 295 -5.13 -13.41 -20.17
C GLY A 295 -4.51 -14.06 -18.94
N TRP A 296 -4.39 -13.34 -17.83
CA TRP A 296 -3.74 -13.83 -16.62
C TRP A 296 -4.68 -14.56 -15.64
N GLN A 297 -5.99 -14.39 -15.76
CA GLN A 297 -6.97 -15.04 -14.87
C GLN A 297 -7.14 -16.53 -15.18
N SER A 298 -6.98 -16.91 -16.45
CA SER A 298 -7.07 -18.29 -16.91
C SER A 298 -5.93 -18.60 -17.89
N VAL A 299 -4.69 -18.36 -17.44
CA VAL A 299 -3.52 -18.65 -18.28
C VAL A 299 -3.46 -20.14 -18.54
N LYS A 300 -3.61 -20.52 -19.82
CA LYS A 300 -3.35 -21.89 -20.31
C LYS A 300 -1.99 -21.92 -20.98
N LEU A 301 -1.27 -22.99 -20.75
CA LEU A 301 -0.02 -23.21 -21.44
C LEU A 301 -0.32 -23.53 -22.91
N PRO A 302 0.29 -22.85 -23.88
CA PRO A 302 0.15 -23.21 -25.30
C PRO A 302 0.70 -24.63 -25.54
N GLU A 303 0.13 -25.33 -26.52
CA GLU A 303 0.60 -26.67 -26.90
C GLU A 303 2.08 -26.62 -27.34
N GLY A 304 2.85 -27.61 -26.92
CA GLY A 304 4.26 -27.72 -27.23
C GLY A 304 5.21 -26.84 -26.39
N TYR A 305 4.69 -26.10 -25.43
CA TYR A 305 5.51 -25.28 -24.53
C TYR A 305 5.56 -25.85 -23.11
N THR A 306 6.70 -25.68 -22.44
CA THR A 306 6.80 -25.66 -20.97
C THR A 306 6.51 -24.23 -20.48
N TRP A 307 6.17 -24.04 -19.18
CA TRP A 307 5.98 -22.71 -18.61
C TRP A 307 7.26 -21.87 -18.67
N ARG A 308 8.42 -22.51 -18.59
CA ARG A 308 9.72 -21.85 -18.74
C ARG A 308 9.90 -21.29 -20.14
N GLU A 309 9.61 -22.07 -21.18
CA GLU A 309 9.71 -21.64 -22.59
C GLU A 309 8.68 -20.54 -22.88
N PHE A 310 7.45 -20.73 -22.41
CA PHE A 310 6.41 -19.70 -22.56
C PHE A 310 6.78 -18.40 -21.85
N MET A 311 7.42 -18.46 -20.68
CA MET A 311 7.95 -17.25 -20.02
C MET A 311 8.98 -16.54 -20.89
N TYR A 312 9.92 -17.26 -21.52
CA TYR A 312 10.90 -16.64 -22.43
C TYR A 312 10.23 -16.06 -23.67
N PHE A 313 9.23 -16.75 -24.21
CA PHE A 313 8.43 -16.22 -25.30
C PHE A 313 7.75 -14.88 -24.90
N LEU A 314 7.06 -14.86 -23.77
CA LEU A 314 6.43 -13.63 -23.25
C LEU A 314 7.48 -12.51 -23.08
N LEU A 315 8.63 -12.82 -22.49
CA LEU A 315 9.72 -11.85 -22.33
C LEU A 315 10.21 -11.28 -23.67
N SER A 316 10.23 -12.10 -24.74
CA SER A 316 10.65 -11.64 -26.06
C SER A 316 9.71 -10.62 -26.69
N THR A 317 8.42 -10.65 -26.31
CA THR A 317 7.40 -9.69 -26.80
C THR A 317 7.41 -8.35 -26.07
N LEU A 318 8.16 -8.25 -24.96
CA LEU A 318 8.18 -7.01 -24.15
C LEU A 318 9.18 -5.99 -24.69
N PRO A 319 8.89 -4.70 -24.46
CA PRO A 319 9.90 -3.64 -24.64
C PRO A 319 11.16 -3.94 -23.83
N GLU A 320 12.32 -3.58 -24.35
CA GLU A 320 13.64 -3.92 -23.78
C GLU A 320 13.76 -3.56 -22.28
N ARG A 321 13.27 -2.40 -21.88
CA ARG A 321 13.30 -1.94 -20.49
C ARG A 321 12.49 -2.85 -19.57
N ALA A 322 11.28 -3.23 -19.98
CA ALA A 322 10.43 -4.12 -19.20
C ALA A 322 11.04 -5.53 -19.12
N ARG A 323 11.53 -6.06 -20.24
CA ARG A 323 12.22 -7.34 -20.34
C ARG A 323 13.42 -7.40 -19.42
N LYS A 324 14.31 -6.42 -19.44
CA LYS A 324 15.48 -6.35 -18.54
C LYS A 324 15.07 -6.34 -17.06
N ASN A 325 14.00 -5.60 -16.71
CA ASN A 325 13.50 -5.58 -15.34
C ASN A 325 13.00 -6.95 -14.86
N TYR A 326 12.19 -7.65 -15.66
CA TYR A 326 11.70 -8.99 -15.31
C TYR A 326 12.83 -10.00 -15.23
N LEU A 327 13.76 -10.03 -16.20
CA LEU A 327 14.92 -10.92 -16.16
C LEU A 327 15.76 -10.72 -14.90
N ARG A 328 16.07 -9.48 -14.53
CA ARG A 328 16.80 -9.18 -13.30
C ARG A 328 16.08 -9.69 -12.06
N LYS A 329 14.77 -9.48 -11.97
CA LYS A 329 13.98 -9.96 -10.83
C LYS A 329 13.91 -11.48 -10.79
N LEU A 330 13.71 -12.14 -11.92
CA LEU A 330 13.72 -13.60 -12.00
C LEU A 330 15.07 -14.16 -11.54
N SER A 331 16.20 -13.63 -12.01
CA SER A 331 17.53 -14.06 -11.57
C SER A 331 17.73 -13.94 -10.06
N VAL A 332 17.28 -12.82 -9.47
CA VAL A 332 17.33 -12.61 -8.01
C VAL A 332 16.49 -13.66 -7.28
N SER A 333 15.29 -13.95 -7.77
CA SER A 333 14.41 -14.94 -7.16
C SER A 333 14.97 -16.37 -7.29
N VAL A 334 15.47 -16.74 -8.46
CA VAL A 334 16.11 -18.06 -8.67
C VAL A 334 17.28 -18.25 -7.72
N ASN A 335 18.19 -17.26 -7.67
CA ASN A 335 19.34 -17.33 -6.77
C ASN A 335 18.93 -17.40 -5.29
N PHE A 336 17.91 -16.65 -4.88
CA PHE A 336 17.38 -16.68 -3.52
C PHE A 336 16.89 -18.08 -3.13
N TRP A 337 16.06 -18.72 -3.97
CA TRP A 337 15.51 -20.04 -3.68
C TRP A 337 16.55 -21.16 -3.71
N ARG A 338 17.59 -21.03 -4.54
CA ARG A 338 18.72 -21.97 -4.57
C ARG A 338 19.62 -21.87 -3.35
N THR A 339 19.88 -20.65 -2.88
CA THR A 339 20.93 -20.41 -1.87
C THR A 339 20.39 -20.20 -0.47
N LYS A 340 19.36 -19.39 -0.31
CA LYS A 340 18.79 -19.01 1.00
C LYS A 340 17.48 -19.72 1.31
N GLY A 341 16.70 -20.03 0.28
CA GLY A 341 15.39 -20.63 0.41
C GLY A 341 14.31 -19.70 0.97
N GLY A 342 13.06 -20.08 0.77
CA GLY A 342 11.89 -19.44 1.34
C GLY A 342 11.39 -20.18 2.58
N CYS A 343 10.74 -19.50 3.51
CA CYS A 343 10.18 -20.12 4.71
C CYS A 343 8.79 -20.69 4.44
N LEU A 344 8.67 -22.02 4.51
CA LEU A 344 7.41 -22.76 4.29
C LEU A 344 6.93 -23.43 5.59
N SER A 345 5.62 -23.65 5.69
CA SER A 345 5.03 -24.40 6.79
C SER A 345 5.31 -25.91 6.64
N ASP A 346 5.30 -26.65 7.74
CA ASP A 346 5.46 -28.12 7.69
C ASP A 346 4.42 -28.78 6.78
N ALA A 347 3.17 -28.28 6.80
CA ALA A 347 2.13 -28.77 5.89
C ALA A 347 2.45 -28.53 4.41
N THR A 348 3.03 -27.37 4.06
CA THR A 348 3.44 -27.06 2.68
C THR A 348 4.64 -27.92 2.28
N ILE A 349 5.60 -28.12 3.19
CA ILE A 349 6.77 -28.98 2.99
C ILE A 349 6.32 -30.42 2.69
N GLN A 350 5.38 -30.97 3.48
CA GLN A 350 4.87 -32.32 3.26
C GLN A 350 4.22 -32.45 1.87
N LYS A 351 3.39 -31.49 1.46
CA LYS A 351 2.77 -31.48 0.12
C LYS A 351 3.80 -31.45 -1.01
N LEU A 352 4.93 -30.74 -0.82
CA LEU A 352 6.01 -30.73 -1.80
C LEU A 352 6.71 -32.09 -1.89
N ILE A 353 6.91 -32.77 -0.75
CA ILE A 353 7.47 -34.12 -0.70
C ILE A 353 6.52 -35.09 -1.39
N ASP A 354 5.22 -35.02 -1.10
CA ASP A 354 4.18 -35.86 -1.70
C ASP A 354 4.11 -35.66 -3.23
N ALA A 355 4.31 -34.41 -3.68
CA ALA A 355 4.41 -34.04 -5.10
C ALA A 355 5.78 -34.40 -5.74
N LYS A 356 6.70 -35.07 -4.99
CA LYS A 356 8.04 -35.44 -5.43
C LYS A 356 8.89 -34.28 -5.93
N VAL A 357 8.71 -33.11 -5.37
CA VAL A 357 9.53 -31.94 -5.69
C VAL A 357 10.86 -32.03 -4.94
N PRO A 358 12.01 -31.89 -5.61
CA PRO A 358 13.30 -31.89 -4.95
C PRO A 358 13.47 -30.66 -4.08
N ILE A 359 13.49 -30.84 -2.75
CA ILE A 359 13.66 -29.78 -1.77
C ILE A 359 14.75 -30.11 -0.76
N ILE A 360 15.36 -29.09 -0.21
CA ILE A 360 16.32 -29.20 0.91
C ILE A 360 15.75 -28.36 2.06
N VAL A 361 15.28 -29.03 3.11
CA VAL A 361 14.81 -28.39 4.34
C VAL A 361 16.01 -28.08 5.21
N MET A 362 16.13 -26.88 5.73
CA MET A 362 17.22 -26.44 6.59
C MET A 362 16.73 -26.26 8.03
N ASP A 363 17.55 -26.72 8.98
CA ASP A 363 17.18 -26.73 10.42
C ASP A 363 17.28 -25.36 11.09
N ASN A 364 18.14 -24.47 10.60
CA ASN A 364 18.35 -23.14 11.20
C ASN A 364 17.67 -22.05 10.36
N SER A 365 16.63 -21.44 10.92
CA SER A 365 16.12 -20.19 10.39
C SER A 365 16.64 -19.02 11.23
N ASN A 366 17.28 -18.05 10.55
CA ASN A 366 17.52 -16.73 11.12
C ASN A 366 16.24 -15.94 11.37
N TYR A 367 15.09 -16.56 11.08
CA TYR A 367 13.76 -15.99 11.21
C TYR A 367 13.07 -16.66 12.40
N LYS A 368 12.61 -15.89 13.36
CA LYS A 368 11.76 -16.35 14.47
C LYS A 368 10.34 -16.65 13.94
N THR A 369 10.20 -17.70 13.15
CA THR A 369 8.92 -18.17 12.61
C THR A 369 8.78 -19.66 12.83
N LEU A 370 7.53 -20.16 12.89
CA LEU A 370 7.23 -21.60 12.90
C LEU A 370 7.46 -22.26 11.53
N LYS A 371 7.89 -21.47 10.51
CA LYS A 371 8.17 -21.95 9.16
C LYS A 371 9.64 -22.30 9.02
N LYS A 372 9.95 -23.39 8.33
CA LYS A 372 11.31 -23.83 8.03
C LYS A 372 11.82 -23.25 6.73
N PRO A 373 13.09 -22.85 6.63
CA PRO A 373 13.67 -22.44 5.35
C PRO A 373 13.85 -23.65 4.44
N VAL A 374 13.39 -23.52 3.19
CA VAL A 374 13.43 -24.58 2.18
C VAL A 374 14.13 -24.05 0.93
N ARG A 375 15.21 -24.71 0.52
CA ARG A 375 15.86 -24.46 -0.77
C ARG A 375 15.30 -25.39 -1.83
N MET A 376 15.09 -24.86 -3.02
CA MET A 376 14.60 -25.62 -4.16
C MET A 376 14.95 -24.94 -5.48
N GLU A 377 14.96 -25.72 -6.56
CA GLU A 377 15.00 -25.21 -7.92
C GLU A 377 13.62 -24.66 -8.34
N TYR A 378 13.61 -23.72 -9.28
CA TYR A 378 12.37 -23.24 -9.88
C TYR A 378 11.66 -24.38 -10.62
N GLN A 379 10.44 -24.64 -10.21
CA GLN A 379 9.59 -25.63 -10.86
C GLN A 379 8.87 -25.01 -12.06
N ASP A 380 8.48 -25.82 -13.02
CA ASP A 380 7.70 -25.36 -14.16
C ASP A 380 6.29 -24.93 -13.70
N ASP A 381 5.59 -25.86 -13.05
CA ASP A 381 4.34 -25.66 -12.31
C ASP A 381 4.26 -26.67 -11.16
N ILE A 382 3.43 -26.41 -10.18
CA ILE A 382 3.14 -27.33 -9.08
C ILE A 382 1.64 -27.27 -8.79
N ASP A 383 0.98 -28.41 -8.86
CA ASP A 383 -0.45 -28.53 -8.58
C ASP A 383 -0.71 -28.76 -7.09
N ILE A 384 -0.53 -27.70 -6.30
CA ILE A 384 -0.88 -27.68 -4.88
C ILE A 384 -1.60 -26.38 -4.53
N PRO A 385 -2.49 -26.36 -3.52
CA PRO A 385 -3.22 -25.15 -3.12
C PRO A 385 -2.33 -23.97 -2.74
N GLU A 386 -1.16 -24.25 -2.16
CA GLU A 386 -0.17 -23.28 -1.73
C GLU A 386 0.77 -22.80 -2.84
N PHE A 387 0.48 -23.07 -4.11
CA PHE A 387 1.35 -22.70 -5.25
C PHE A 387 1.78 -21.23 -5.25
N LYS A 388 0.99 -20.33 -4.62
CA LYS A 388 1.33 -18.91 -4.47
C LYS A 388 2.52 -18.65 -3.52
N GLU A 389 2.87 -19.58 -2.67
CA GLU A 389 4.04 -19.47 -1.77
C GLU A 389 5.32 -20.00 -2.42
N ILE A 390 5.22 -20.74 -3.52
CA ILE A 390 6.29 -21.50 -4.15
C ILE A 390 6.75 -20.85 -5.45
N PRO A 391 8.07 -20.86 -5.77
CA PRO A 391 8.57 -20.28 -6.99
C PRO A 391 8.27 -21.19 -8.19
N THR A 392 7.57 -20.68 -9.20
CA THR A 392 7.32 -21.40 -10.45
C THR A 392 7.43 -20.48 -11.66
N TYR A 393 7.79 -21.03 -12.82
CA TYR A 393 7.78 -20.30 -14.09
C TYR A 393 6.37 -19.87 -14.48
N LYS A 394 5.35 -20.67 -14.19
CA LYS A 394 3.93 -20.27 -14.35
C LYS A 394 3.60 -18.97 -13.61
N ARG A 395 4.07 -18.83 -12.36
CA ARG A 395 3.86 -17.57 -11.61
C ARG A 395 4.54 -16.39 -12.29
N MET A 396 5.71 -16.60 -12.88
CA MET A 396 6.40 -15.55 -13.63
C MET A 396 5.62 -15.18 -14.89
N CYS A 397 5.07 -16.12 -15.64
CA CYS A 397 4.17 -15.84 -16.77
C CYS A 397 2.98 -14.99 -16.34
N VAL A 398 2.30 -15.36 -15.24
CA VAL A 398 1.20 -14.59 -14.68
C VAL A 398 1.65 -13.16 -14.30
N CYS A 399 2.81 -13.02 -13.71
CA CYS A 399 3.38 -11.72 -13.33
C CYS A 399 3.60 -10.80 -14.56
N ILE A 400 4.12 -11.35 -15.65
CA ILE A 400 4.33 -10.65 -16.91
C ILE A 400 2.99 -10.23 -17.52
N LEU A 401 2.05 -11.16 -17.64
CA LEU A 401 0.73 -10.92 -18.22
C LEU A 401 -0.11 -9.90 -17.43
N LYS A 402 0.14 -9.79 -16.14
CA LYS A 402 -0.46 -8.77 -15.25
C LYS A 402 0.16 -7.38 -15.38
N ASN A 403 1.24 -7.22 -16.13
CA ASN A 403 2.09 -6.03 -16.11
C ASN A 403 2.56 -5.66 -14.69
N ASP A 404 2.81 -6.68 -13.85
CA ASP A 404 3.31 -6.47 -12.49
C ASP A 404 4.81 -6.21 -12.51
N HIS A 405 5.21 -5.02 -12.94
CA HIS A 405 6.60 -4.61 -13.04
C HIS A 405 7.39 -4.69 -11.73
N ALA A 406 6.69 -4.64 -10.61
CA ALA A 406 7.27 -4.79 -9.27
C ALA A 406 7.47 -6.25 -8.86
N CYS A 407 6.85 -7.20 -9.57
CA CYS A 407 6.79 -8.63 -9.25
C CYS A 407 6.23 -8.92 -7.84
N LYS A 408 5.26 -8.13 -7.38
CA LYS A 408 4.59 -8.35 -6.09
C LYS A 408 3.92 -9.72 -6.01
N TYR A 409 3.36 -10.18 -7.13
CA TYR A 409 2.74 -11.51 -7.24
C TYR A 409 3.74 -12.64 -6.98
N MET A 410 5.03 -12.41 -7.23
CA MET A 410 6.13 -13.32 -6.92
C MET A 410 6.66 -13.18 -5.49
N GLY A 411 6.06 -12.33 -4.66
CA GLY A 411 6.48 -12.09 -3.30
C GLY A 411 7.62 -11.08 -3.17
N PHE A 412 7.94 -10.34 -4.23
CA PHE A 412 8.91 -9.25 -4.11
C PHE A 412 8.33 -8.12 -3.25
N SER A 413 9.00 -7.86 -2.15
CA SER A 413 8.93 -6.58 -1.45
C SER A 413 9.99 -5.63 -2.03
N PRO A 414 10.00 -4.33 -1.69
CA PRO A 414 11.11 -3.43 -2.03
C PRO A 414 12.44 -4.11 -1.78
N THR A 415 13.33 -4.11 -2.77
CA THR A 415 14.59 -4.87 -2.70
C THR A 415 15.46 -4.36 -1.56
N LYS A 416 16.38 -5.20 -1.04
CA LYS A 416 17.40 -4.75 -0.07
C LYS A 416 18.22 -3.59 -0.62
N GLU A 417 18.42 -3.52 -1.93
CA GLU A 417 19.07 -2.42 -2.62
C GLU A 417 18.23 -1.14 -2.57
N GLU A 418 16.91 -1.24 -2.77
CA GLU A 418 15.99 -0.13 -2.57
C GLU A 418 15.90 0.25 -1.10
N MET A 419 15.94 -0.73 -0.19
CA MET A 419 16.00 -0.50 1.26
C MET A 419 17.38 0.01 1.71
N SER A 420 18.48 -0.47 1.10
CA SER A 420 19.85 0.00 1.38
C SER A 420 20.07 1.40 0.80
N LYS A 421 19.61 1.68 -0.41
CA LYS A 421 19.56 3.05 -0.94
C LYS A 421 18.71 3.96 -0.06
N ARG A 422 17.62 3.47 0.50
CA ARG A 422 16.83 4.18 1.53
C ARG A 422 17.65 4.45 2.79
N SER A 423 18.37 3.43 3.27
CA SER A 423 19.21 3.54 4.46
C SER A 423 20.42 4.45 4.21
N GLN A 424 21.09 4.35 3.06
CA GLN A 424 22.21 5.21 2.67
C GLN A 424 21.77 6.66 2.46
N ILE A 425 20.61 6.89 1.86
CA ILE A 425 20.04 8.22 1.74
C ILE A 425 19.70 8.78 3.13
N MET A 426 19.16 7.98 4.03
CA MET A 426 18.93 8.36 5.43
C MET A 426 20.23 8.64 6.18
N GLU A 427 21.30 7.88 5.93
CA GLU A 427 22.64 8.08 6.51
C GLU A 427 23.30 9.35 5.99
N GLN A 428 23.23 9.63 4.70
CA GLN A 428 23.74 10.87 4.09
C GLN A 428 23.03 12.11 4.64
N TYR A 429 21.75 12.02 4.96
CA TYR A 429 21.03 13.12 5.62
C TYR A 429 21.37 13.27 7.10
N ARG A 430 21.78 12.19 7.79
CA ARG A 430 22.35 12.30 9.14
C ARG A 430 23.62 13.14 9.17
N ILE A 431 24.47 12.99 8.15
CA ILE A 431 25.78 13.70 8.06
C ILE A 431 25.59 15.19 7.66
N ILE A 432 24.48 15.53 6.99
CA ILE A 432 24.21 16.92 6.54
C ILE A 432 23.50 17.74 7.64
N VAL A 433 22.92 17.09 8.65
CA VAL A 433 22.13 17.70 9.73
C VAL A 433 22.84 17.58 11.09
N SER A 434 23.97 16.90 11.17
CA SER A 434 24.92 16.94 12.29
C SER A 434 26.00 18.01 12.04
#